data_c0e29953e13b492bb22b30aa6aee334e
#
_entry.id   c0e29953e13b492bb22b30aa6aee334e
#
_cell.length_a   1.000
_cell.length_b   1.000
_cell.length_c   1.000
_cell.angle_alpha   90.00
_cell.angle_beta   90.00
_cell.angle_gamma   90.00
#
_symmetry.space_group_name_H-M   'P 1'
#
loop_
_entity.id
_entity.type
_entity.pdbx_description
1 polymer ?
#
loop_
_entity_poly.entity_id
_entity_poly.type
_entity_poly.pdbx_seq_one_letter_code
_entity_poly.pdbx_strand_id
1 'polypeptide(L)'
;MDESTRSKLLTLFEGKLTRAMEVYLETCSRCGICTPACHAYASMPRARYSPAHRAEVVRRIYKKYFKAQGRILPGWGQAKPLDDTAIEELKEAAYTCTGCRRCMMYCPFGIDTQQIVSIAKLLLIGAGAEPETLTMLADMSVAKGQNVDAIKPRFLDGIRRLETKVLERWKSESAHPIPTEVEGADMLYVALAGAHSIVPAAAVFNAAGENWTLSFFEAVNFGAFVGDPAKTKLILERIVDEALRLKVREVVICECGTAYRVMKQLSGKQPFSVSSITEVHARYLREGRIRLREKGITRPVIYHDPCQIARNGGVMDDPRYILKKLCADYREISPEPNYNWCCGGGGGLVALGEETLDFRMKSSKIKADQIVAYGKCKPEDNAILATACENCHTQLGNINTHYKLGLDVQFLSSMVADALVE
;
A
#
# COMPACT_ATOMS: atom_id res chain seq x y z
N MET A 1 16.07 5.77 29.06
CA MET A 1 16.72 6.41 27.88
C MET A 1 17.80 7.37 28.36
N ASP A 2 19.02 7.24 27.86
CA ASP A 2 20.12 8.17 28.16
C ASP A 2 20.01 9.49 27.37
N GLU A 3 20.79 10.51 27.75
CA GLU A 3 20.73 11.84 27.16
C GLU A 3 21.25 11.88 25.72
N SER A 4 22.25 11.05 25.39
CA SER A 4 22.83 10.97 24.03
C SER A 4 21.79 10.43 23.05
N THR A 5 21.12 9.33 23.40
CA THR A 5 20.04 8.74 22.60
C THR A 5 18.89 9.74 22.42
N ARG A 6 18.47 10.41 23.51
CA ARG A 6 17.42 11.42 23.43
C ARG A 6 17.79 12.57 22.49
N SER A 7 19.01 13.09 22.58
CA SER A 7 19.50 14.16 21.69
C SER A 7 19.47 13.73 20.21
N LYS A 8 19.94 12.52 19.90
CA LYS A 8 19.86 11.95 18.56
C LYS A 8 18.42 11.89 18.04
N LEU A 9 17.48 11.41 18.85
CA LEU A 9 16.07 11.32 18.48
C LEU A 9 15.44 12.69 18.23
N LEU A 10 15.78 13.68 19.04
CA LEU A 10 15.29 15.05 18.84
C LEU A 10 15.84 15.68 17.55
N THR A 11 17.07 15.43 17.20
CA THR A 11 17.65 15.86 15.91
C THR A 11 16.91 15.20 14.73
N LEU A 12 16.58 13.91 14.82
CA LEU A 12 15.76 13.22 13.81
C LEU A 12 14.36 13.83 13.71
N PHE A 13 13.75 14.17 14.83
CA PHE A 13 12.44 14.84 14.84
C PHE A 13 12.52 16.22 14.17
N GLU A 14 13.49 17.03 14.58
CA GLU A 14 13.71 18.38 14.05
C GLU A 14 13.84 18.36 12.51
N GLY A 15 14.58 17.40 11.96
CA GLY A 15 14.72 17.21 10.52
C GLY A 15 13.40 16.89 9.77
N LYS A 16 12.32 16.59 10.50
CA LYS A 16 10.97 16.37 9.94
C LYS A 16 10.01 17.54 10.16
N LEU A 17 10.41 18.56 10.88
CA LEU A 17 9.61 19.76 11.14
C LEU A 17 9.59 20.68 9.91
N THR A 18 8.95 20.23 8.84
CA THR A 18 8.58 21.09 7.73
C THR A 18 7.45 22.03 8.15
N ARG A 19 7.29 23.15 7.44
CA ARG A 19 6.19 24.09 7.69
C ARG A 19 4.81 23.40 7.70
N ALA A 20 4.58 22.46 6.79
CA ALA A 20 3.34 21.67 6.75
C ALA A 20 3.17 20.79 7.99
N MET A 21 4.26 20.18 8.47
CA MET A 21 4.23 19.35 9.68
C MET A 21 3.93 20.18 10.94
N GLU A 22 4.52 21.36 11.05
CA GLU A 22 4.22 22.28 12.15
C GLU A 22 2.73 22.68 12.14
N VAL A 23 2.17 23.02 10.97
CA VAL A 23 0.73 23.29 10.83
C VAL A 23 -0.09 22.10 11.31
N TYR A 24 0.21 20.87 10.93
CA TYR A 24 -0.52 19.68 11.38
C TYR A 24 -0.43 19.46 12.89
N LEU A 25 0.73 19.73 13.48
CA LEU A 25 0.93 19.58 14.92
C LEU A 25 0.24 20.68 15.74
N GLU A 26 0.07 21.88 15.20
CA GLU A 26 -0.48 23.03 15.93
C GLU A 26 -1.98 23.26 15.70
N THR A 27 -2.47 23.01 14.48
CA THR A 27 -3.86 23.35 14.13
C THR A 27 -4.90 22.40 14.73
N CYS A 28 -4.51 21.20 15.19
CA CYS A 28 -5.46 20.22 15.72
C CYS A 28 -6.13 20.72 17.01
N SER A 29 -7.42 21.06 16.91
CA SER A 29 -8.26 21.47 18.03
C SER A 29 -8.77 20.31 18.90
N ARG A 30 -8.42 19.05 18.55
CA ARG A 30 -8.90 17.81 19.21
C ARG A 30 -10.44 17.66 19.19
N CYS A 31 -11.11 18.18 18.18
CA CYS A 31 -12.57 18.11 18.03
C CYS A 31 -13.14 16.69 17.92
N GLY A 32 -12.30 15.67 17.61
CA GLY A 32 -12.72 14.27 17.57
C GLY A 32 -13.41 13.82 16.28
N ILE A 33 -13.71 14.70 15.30
CA ILE A 33 -14.41 14.34 14.05
C ILE A 33 -13.70 13.22 13.27
N CYS A 34 -12.36 13.16 13.31
CA CYS A 34 -11.58 12.10 12.68
C CYS A 34 -11.72 10.72 13.36
N THR A 35 -12.20 10.68 14.59
CA THR A 35 -12.23 9.47 15.43
C THR A 35 -13.12 8.37 14.86
N PRO A 36 -14.42 8.60 14.57
CA PRO A 36 -15.28 7.60 13.96
C PRO A 36 -14.88 7.23 12.54
N ALA A 37 -14.04 8.05 11.89
CA ALA A 37 -13.51 7.73 10.57
C ALA A 37 -12.43 6.64 10.56
N CYS A 38 -11.80 6.35 11.71
CA CYS A 38 -10.78 5.31 11.81
C CYS A 38 -11.42 3.92 11.96
N HIS A 39 -11.06 2.98 11.07
CA HIS A 39 -11.56 1.60 11.13
C HIS A 39 -11.21 0.91 12.46
N ALA A 40 -9.99 1.13 12.99
CA ALA A 40 -9.58 0.56 14.26
C ALA A 40 -10.41 1.09 15.44
N TYR A 41 -10.70 2.40 15.46
CA TYR A 41 -11.57 2.96 16.49
C TYR A 41 -13.03 2.54 16.31
N ALA A 42 -13.55 2.56 15.09
CA ALA A 42 -14.92 2.16 14.80
C ALA A 42 -15.22 0.70 15.20
N SER A 43 -14.22 -0.18 15.06
CA SER A 43 -14.34 -1.59 15.47
C SER A 43 -14.01 -1.80 16.96
N MET A 44 -13.09 -1.00 17.51
CA MET A 44 -12.63 -1.11 18.91
C MET A 44 -12.57 0.29 19.53
N PRO A 45 -13.65 0.80 20.14
CA PRO A 45 -13.76 2.19 20.58
C PRO A 45 -12.93 2.48 21.83
N ARG A 46 -11.60 2.48 21.67
CA ARG A 46 -10.62 2.84 22.71
C ARG A 46 -9.85 4.08 22.25
N ALA A 47 -9.62 5.02 23.18
CA ALA A 47 -8.96 6.31 22.89
C ALA A 47 -7.63 6.14 22.13
N ARG A 48 -6.80 5.16 22.50
CA ARG A 48 -5.51 4.84 21.85
C ARG A 48 -5.60 4.54 20.35
N TYR A 49 -6.75 4.08 19.87
CA TYR A 49 -6.97 3.81 18.44
C TYR A 49 -7.51 5.02 17.66
N SER A 50 -7.80 6.14 18.35
CA SER A 50 -8.25 7.34 17.65
C SER A 50 -7.11 8.02 16.90
N PRO A 51 -7.35 8.60 15.72
CA PRO A 51 -6.32 9.36 14.99
C PRO A 51 -5.82 10.56 15.78
N ALA A 52 -6.71 11.23 16.53
CA ALA A 52 -6.36 12.36 17.37
C ALA A 52 -5.36 11.96 18.48
N HIS A 53 -5.56 10.79 19.10
CA HIS A 53 -4.64 10.29 20.13
C HIS A 53 -3.27 9.92 19.53
N ARG A 54 -3.25 9.21 18.39
CA ARG A 54 -1.97 8.87 17.71
C ARG A 54 -1.16 10.13 17.38
N ALA A 55 -1.82 11.18 16.89
CA ALA A 55 -1.18 12.46 16.64
C ALA A 55 -0.74 13.15 17.94
N GLU A 56 -1.52 12.99 19.03
CA GLU A 56 -1.21 13.61 20.31
C GLU A 56 0.05 13.03 20.96
N VAL A 57 0.31 11.73 20.81
CA VAL A 57 1.56 11.11 21.31
C VAL A 57 2.79 11.83 20.75
N VAL A 58 2.82 12.10 19.45
CA VAL A 58 3.90 12.85 18.78
C VAL A 58 3.87 14.32 19.19
N ARG A 59 2.69 14.94 19.28
CA ARG A 59 2.51 16.35 19.59
C ARG A 59 2.99 16.70 21.01
N ARG A 60 2.83 15.79 21.98
CA ARG A 60 3.32 15.99 23.36
C ARG A 60 4.83 16.17 23.41
N ILE A 61 5.57 15.36 22.63
CA ILE A 61 7.02 15.46 22.48
C ILE A 61 7.39 16.76 21.75
N TYR A 62 6.72 17.09 20.64
CA TYR A 62 6.89 18.35 19.93
C TYR A 62 6.75 19.56 20.86
N LYS A 63 5.67 19.60 21.67
CA LYS A 63 5.45 20.69 22.62
C LYS A 63 6.55 20.79 23.67
N LYS A 64 7.04 19.63 24.18
CA LYS A 64 8.07 19.62 25.23
C LYS A 64 9.39 20.18 24.74
N TYR A 65 9.80 19.89 23.52
CA TYR A 65 11.16 20.20 23.06
C TYR A 65 11.24 21.34 22.04
N PHE A 66 10.18 21.62 21.32
CA PHE A 66 10.20 22.60 20.24
C PHE A 66 9.33 23.84 20.48
N LYS A 67 8.62 23.92 21.63
CA LYS A 67 7.85 25.09 22.02
C LYS A 67 8.38 25.69 23.34
N ALA A 68 8.55 27.02 23.38
CA ALA A 68 9.08 27.72 24.52
C ALA A 68 8.28 27.44 25.82
N GLN A 69 6.95 27.47 25.70
CA GLN A 69 6.04 27.20 26.82
C GLN A 69 6.21 25.78 27.39
N GLY A 70 6.37 24.78 26.53
CA GLY A 70 6.56 23.38 26.93
C GLY A 70 7.93 23.11 27.55
N ARG A 71 8.94 23.94 27.23
CA ARG A 71 10.27 23.89 27.85
C ARG A 71 10.24 24.43 29.28
N ILE A 72 9.53 25.54 29.46
CA ILE A 72 9.55 26.32 30.73
C ILE A 72 8.50 25.81 31.72
N LEU A 73 7.28 25.51 31.21
CA LEU A 73 6.15 25.15 32.08
C LEU A 73 5.93 23.63 32.05
N PRO A 74 6.15 22.91 33.15
CA PRO A 74 5.90 21.47 33.23
C PRO A 74 4.45 21.13 32.88
N GLY A 75 4.25 20.17 31.98
CA GLY A 75 2.92 19.68 31.55
C GLY A 75 2.09 20.66 30.71
N TRP A 76 2.64 21.82 30.30
CA TRP A 76 1.93 22.76 29.44
C TRP A 76 1.39 22.07 28.18
N GLY A 77 0.08 22.23 27.93
CA GLY A 77 -0.57 21.62 26.76
C GLY A 77 -0.35 20.10 26.67
N GLN A 78 -0.17 19.41 27.80
CA GLN A 78 0.18 18.00 27.92
C GLN A 78 1.57 17.64 27.37
N ALA A 79 2.51 18.58 27.35
CA ALA A 79 3.91 18.33 27.00
C ALA A 79 4.51 17.22 27.87
N LYS A 80 5.10 16.20 27.21
CA LYS A 80 5.72 15.03 27.84
C LYS A 80 7.16 14.85 27.38
N PRO A 81 8.07 14.40 28.25
CA PRO A 81 9.43 14.06 27.85
C PRO A 81 9.44 12.87 26.88
N LEU A 82 10.51 12.77 26.13
CA LEU A 82 10.82 11.59 25.31
C LEU A 82 11.64 10.64 26.20
N ASP A 83 10.97 9.64 26.73
CA ASP A 83 11.50 8.60 27.62
C ASP A 83 11.03 7.20 27.16
N ASP A 84 11.35 6.16 27.89
CA ASP A 84 11.00 4.79 27.53
C ASP A 84 9.47 4.58 27.46
N THR A 85 8.71 5.25 28.32
CA THR A 85 7.23 5.22 28.25
C THR A 85 6.73 5.87 26.96
N ALA A 86 7.33 6.97 26.53
CA ALA A 86 6.98 7.62 25.27
C ALA A 86 7.32 6.73 24.08
N ILE A 87 8.40 5.94 24.11
CA ILE A 87 8.74 4.96 23.06
C ILE A 87 7.64 3.91 22.92
N GLU A 88 7.11 3.36 24.00
CA GLU A 88 6.02 2.40 23.96
C GLU A 88 4.71 3.03 23.43
N GLU A 89 4.37 4.26 23.86
CA GLU A 89 3.22 5.01 23.31
C GLU A 89 3.38 5.26 21.81
N LEU A 90 4.60 5.60 21.34
CA LEU A 90 4.91 5.79 19.92
C LEU A 90 4.78 4.48 19.14
N LYS A 91 5.23 3.36 19.67
CA LYS A 91 5.14 2.04 19.05
C LYS A 91 3.69 1.63 18.83
N GLU A 92 2.85 1.77 19.86
CA GLU A 92 1.41 1.50 19.72
C GLU A 92 0.77 2.44 18.69
N ALA A 93 1.03 3.75 18.75
CA ALA A 93 0.48 4.71 17.80
C ALA A 93 0.91 4.42 16.35
N ALA A 94 2.16 4.03 16.13
CA ALA A 94 2.74 3.78 14.82
C ALA A 94 2.21 2.49 14.18
N TYR A 95 2.20 1.38 14.92
CA TYR A 95 1.89 0.04 14.39
C TYR A 95 0.45 -0.43 14.67
N THR A 96 -0.43 0.48 15.03
CA THR A 96 -1.89 0.33 14.95
C THR A 96 -2.51 1.23 13.88
N CYS A 97 -1.69 1.97 13.13
CA CYS A 97 -2.10 2.84 12.03
C CYS A 97 -1.74 2.22 10.68
N THR A 98 -2.75 1.98 9.84
CA THR A 98 -2.56 1.44 8.48
C THR A 98 -2.13 2.48 7.45
N GLY A 99 -2.04 3.76 7.81
CA GLY A 99 -1.70 4.85 6.89
C GLY A 99 -2.74 5.12 5.80
N CYS A 100 -3.99 4.72 6.00
CA CYS A 100 -5.05 4.80 4.98
C CYS A 100 -5.57 6.23 4.71
N ARG A 101 -5.24 7.21 5.54
CA ARG A 101 -5.65 8.63 5.43
C ARG A 101 -7.17 8.89 5.46
N ARG A 102 -8.01 7.91 5.81
CA ARG A 102 -9.46 8.16 5.87
C ARG A 102 -9.79 9.25 6.90
N CYS A 103 -9.09 9.30 8.02
CA CYS A 103 -9.24 10.35 9.03
C CYS A 103 -8.91 11.76 8.52
N MET A 104 -7.99 11.90 7.56
CA MET A 104 -7.67 13.18 6.90
C MET A 104 -8.87 13.69 6.09
N MET A 105 -9.60 12.79 5.39
CA MET A 105 -10.79 13.15 4.60
C MET A 105 -11.94 13.72 5.44
N TYR A 106 -12.00 13.37 6.73
CA TYR A 106 -12.99 13.88 7.67
C TYR A 106 -12.50 15.10 8.46
N CYS A 107 -11.20 15.41 8.40
CA CYS A 107 -10.65 16.52 9.13
C CYS A 107 -10.93 17.86 8.43
N PRO A 108 -11.63 18.82 9.06
CA PRO A 108 -11.91 20.12 8.43
C PRO A 108 -10.65 20.93 8.12
N PHE A 109 -9.52 20.61 8.78
CA PHE A 109 -8.22 21.23 8.55
C PHE A 109 -7.30 20.39 7.64
N GLY A 110 -7.77 19.25 7.12
CA GLY A 110 -6.96 18.38 6.27
C GLY A 110 -5.71 17.81 6.94
N ILE A 111 -5.70 17.64 8.26
CA ILE A 111 -4.53 17.14 9.01
C ILE A 111 -4.21 15.71 8.60
N ASP A 112 -3.02 15.51 8.06
CA ASP A 112 -2.51 14.20 7.68
C ASP A 112 -1.89 13.47 8.87
N THR A 113 -2.72 12.74 9.61
CA THR A 113 -2.27 11.91 10.74
C THR A 113 -1.22 10.88 10.33
N GLN A 114 -1.23 10.39 9.06
CA GLN A 114 -0.25 9.42 8.60
C GLN A 114 1.16 10.04 8.53
N GLN A 115 1.27 11.30 8.13
CA GLN A 115 2.56 12.01 8.17
C GLN A 115 3.05 12.22 9.60
N ILE A 116 2.15 12.58 10.53
CA ILE A 116 2.52 12.69 11.96
C ILE A 116 3.00 11.34 12.50
N VAL A 117 2.31 10.25 12.17
CA VAL A 117 2.70 8.88 12.57
C VAL A 117 4.05 8.46 11.93
N SER A 118 4.42 9.01 10.77
CA SER A 118 5.75 8.74 10.20
C SER A 118 6.90 9.27 11.07
N ILE A 119 6.68 10.34 11.82
CA ILE A 119 7.65 10.80 12.83
C ILE A 119 7.77 9.76 13.96
N ALA A 120 6.66 9.20 14.44
CA ALA A 120 6.71 8.14 15.45
C ALA A 120 7.56 6.96 14.98
N LYS A 121 7.36 6.48 13.74
CA LYS A 121 8.17 5.41 13.15
C LYS A 121 9.65 5.77 13.06
N LEU A 122 9.98 6.99 12.66
CA LEU A 122 11.37 7.46 12.58
C LEU A 122 12.04 7.48 13.95
N LEU A 123 11.33 7.92 14.98
CA LEU A 123 11.85 7.94 16.37
C LEU A 123 12.07 6.51 16.88
N LEU A 124 11.20 5.57 16.55
CA LEU A 124 11.37 4.15 16.90
C LEU A 124 12.63 3.56 16.26
N ILE A 125 12.88 3.81 14.97
CA ILE A 125 14.12 3.41 14.29
C ILE A 125 15.35 4.01 14.97
N GLY A 126 15.30 5.30 15.29
CA GLY A 126 16.39 5.96 15.99
C GLY A 126 16.68 5.40 17.40
N ALA A 127 15.64 4.82 18.04
CA ALA A 127 15.71 4.18 19.37
C ALA A 127 15.99 2.66 19.30
N GLY A 128 15.99 2.04 18.10
CA GLY A 128 16.09 0.58 17.94
C GLY A 128 14.87 -0.18 18.48
N ALA A 129 13.67 0.43 18.40
CA ALA A 129 12.42 -0.11 18.93
C ALA A 129 11.39 -0.43 17.84
N GLU A 130 11.79 -0.40 16.58
CA GLU A 130 10.99 -0.81 15.42
C GLU A 130 10.80 -2.33 15.35
N PRO A 131 9.76 -2.85 14.65
CA PRO A 131 9.57 -4.29 14.47
C PRO A 131 10.71 -4.92 13.67
N GLU A 132 11.35 -5.94 14.25
CA GLU A 132 12.48 -6.66 13.68
C GLU A 132 12.14 -7.26 12.31
N THR A 133 10.97 -7.89 12.17
CA THR A 133 10.50 -8.49 10.91
C THR A 133 10.50 -7.47 9.76
N LEU A 134 9.99 -6.24 9.99
CA LEU A 134 9.97 -5.22 8.94
C LEU A 134 11.37 -4.70 8.61
N THR A 135 12.24 -4.59 9.61
CA THR A 135 13.65 -4.19 9.43
C THR A 135 14.40 -5.22 8.61
N MET A 136 14.28 -6.50 8.95
CA MET A 136 14.87 -7.60 8.19
C MET A 136 14.42 -7.60 6.72
N LEU A 137 13.12 -7.48 6.45
CA LEU A 137 12.58 -7.43 5.10
C LEU A 137 13.09 -6.21 4.31
N ALA A 138 13.24 -5.06 4.97
CA ALA A 138 13.80 -3.86 4.35
C ALA A 138 15.29 -4.06 4.03
N ASP A 139 16.07 -4.65 4.93
CA ASP A 139 17.49 -4.95 4.73
C ASP A 139 17.72 -5.96 3.62
N MET A 140 16.92 -7.02 3.55
CA MET A 140 16.93 -7.96 2.43
C MET A 140 16.66 -7.27 1.09
N SER A 141 15.70 -6.34 1.08
CA SER A 141 15.39 -5.57 -0.13
C SER A 141 16.54 -4.67 -0.55
N VAL A 142 17.23 -4.00 0.40
CA VAL A 142 18.41 -3.18 0.13
C VAL A 142 19.57 -4.08 -0.38
N ALA A 143 19.84 -5.19 0.32
CA ALA A 143 20.90 -6.14 -0.04
C ALA A 143 20.70 -6.72 -1.45
N LYS A 144 19.46 -7.01 -1.86
CA LYS A 144 19.15 -7.43 -3.23
C LYS A 144 19.59 -6.38 -4.26
N GLY A 145 19.33 -5.10 -3.99
CA GLY A 145 19.76 -4.01 -4.87
C GLY A 145 21.28 -3.89 -5.01
N GLN A 146 22.01 -4.26 -3.95
CA GLN A 146 23.50 -4.21 -3.94
C GLN A 146 24.15 -5.45 -4.55
N ASN A 147 23.44 -6.56 -4.70
CA ASN A 147 23.97 -7.86 -5.14
C ASN A 147 23.26 -8.39 -6.41
N VAL A 148 22.93 -7.51 -7.34
CA VAL A 148 22.16 -7.84 -8.56
C VAL A 148 22.81 -8.97 -9.34
N ASP A 149 24.11 -8.89 -9.62
CA ASP A 149 24.83 -9.87 -10.46
C ASP A 149 24.80 -11.28 -9.87
N ALA A 150 24.89 -11.40 -8.53
CA ALA A 150 24.82 -12.68 -7.85
C ALA A 150 23.41 -13.32 -7.87
N ILE A 151 22.37 -12.51 -7.91
CA ILE A 151 20.97 -12.98 -7.80
C ILE A 151 20.33 -13.15 -9.18
N LYS A 152 20.79 -12.41 -10.18
CA LYS A 152 20.23 -12.35 -11.54
C LYS A 152 20.07 -13.71 -12.21
N PRO A 153 21.04 -14.65 -12.19
CA PRO A 153 20.87 -15.96 -12.82
C PRO A 153 19.69 -16.74 -12.26
N ARG A 154 19.54 -16.77 -10.92
CA ARG A 154 18.42 -17.45 -10.25
C ARG A 154 17.09 -16.79 -10.55
N PHE A 155 17.06 -15.47 -10.67
CA PHE A 155 15.86 -14.73 -11.06
C PHE A 155 15.43 -15.13 -12.47
N LEU A 156 16.33 -15.12 -13.45
CA LEU A 156 16.05 -15.49 -14.84
C LEU A 156 15.55 -16.94 -14.96
N ASP A 157 16.12 -17.88 -14.21
CA ASP A 157 15.63 -19.26 -14.15
C ASP A 157 14.21 -19.35 -13.57
N GLY A 158 13.91 -18.51 -12.61
CA GLY A 158 12.55 -18.34 -12.09
C GLY A 158 11.58 -17.85 -13.15
N ILE A 159 11.96 -16.84 -13.93
CA ILE A 159 11.15 -16.28 -15.00
C ILE A 159 10.87 -17.30 -16.10
N ARG A 160 11.85 -18.07 -16.55
CA ARG A 160 11.65 -19.15 -17.54
C ARG A 160 10.58 -20.15 -17.12
N ARG A 161 10.51 -20.50 -15.83
CA ARG A 161 9.44 -21.36 -15.30
C ARG A 161 8.06 -20.69 -15.32
N LEU A 162 8.01 -19.37 -15.20
CA LEU A 162 6.74 -18.61 -15.32
C LEU A 162 6.30 -18.45 -16.78
N GLU A 163 7.25 -18.34 -17.72
CA GLU A 163 6.97 -18.30 -19.17
C GLU A 163 6.18 -19.52 -19.59
N THR A 164 6.53 -20.73 -19.12
CA THR A 164 5.78 -21.95 -19.40
C THR A 164 4.30 -21.81 -19.03
N LYS A 165 3.99 -21.19 -17.88
CA LYS A 165 2.59 -20.97 -17.45
C LYS A 165 1.84 -20.00 -18.36
N VAL A 166 2.52 -18.97 -18.88
CA VAL A 166 1.91 -18.03 -19.84
C VAL A 166 1.62 -18.74 -21.15
N LEU A 167 2.58 -19.51 -21.67
CA LEU A 167 2.43 -20.25 -22.93
C LEU A 167 1.31 -21.30 -22.87
N GLU A 168 1.20 -22.05 -21.76
CA GLU A 168 0.18 -23.07 -21.56
C GLU A 168 -1.23 -22.48 -21.48
N ARG A 169 -1.39 -21.34 -20.81
CA ARG A 169 -2.71 -20.78 -20.51
C ARG A 169 -3.23 -19.83 -21.58
N TRP A 170 -2.37 -19.01 -22.20
CA TRP A 170 -2.77 -17.95 -23.14
C TRP A 170 -2.16 -18.07 -24.54
N LYS A 171 -1.53 -19.22 -24.87
CA LYS A 171 -1.02 -19.53 -26.22
C LYS A 171 -0.23 -18.37 -26.86
N SER A 172 0.67 -17.73 -26.10
CA SER A 172 1.47 -16.62 -26.59
C SER A 172 2.26 -17.01 -27.85
N GLU A 173 2.29 -16.14 -28.86
CA GLU A 173 3.12 -16.34 -30.07
C GLU A 173 4.62 -16.18 -29.78
N SER A 174 4.99 -15.47 -28.74
CA SER A 174 6.38 -15.27 -28.31
C SER A 174 6.91 -16.49 -27.55
N ALA A 175 8.07 -17.00 -27.95
CA ALA A 175 8.79 -18.04 -27.23
C ALA A 175 9.24 -17.56 -25.82
N HIS A 176 9.40 -16.25 -25.63
CA HIS A 176 9.75 -15.60 -24.36
C HIS A 176 8.69 -14.55 -23.97
N PRO A 177 7.54 -14.99 -23.45
CA PRO A 177 6.41 -14.10 -23.15
C PRO A 177 6.62 -13.19 -21.94
N ILE A 178 7.75 -13.32 -21.23
CA ILE A 178 8.12 -12.44 -20.11
C ILE A 178 9.51 -11.84 -20.40
N PRO A 179 9.58 -10.74 -21.18
CA PRO A 179 10.84 -10.12 -21.55
C PRO A 179 11.52 -9.50 -20.33
N THR A 180 12.83 -9.63 -20.26
CA THR A 180 13.69 -9.05 -19.22
C THR A 180 14.86 -8.32 -19.84
N GLU A 181 15.33 -7.23 -19.22
CA GLU A 181 16.52 -6.48 -19.65
C GLU A 181 16.42 -5.91 -21.07
N VAL A 182 15.22 -5.55 -21.54
CA VAL A 182 15.01 -4.96 -22.86
C VAL A 182 15.26 -3.47 -22.82
N GLU A 183 16.41 -3.04 -23.34
CA GLU A 183 16.71 -1.61 -23.50
C GLU A 183 15.84 -1.00 -24.60
N GLY A 184 15.27 0.17 -24.33
CA GLY A 184 14.36 0.88 -25.24
C GLY A 184 12.94 0.31 -25.24
N ALA A 185 12.58 -0.58 -24.30
CA ALA A 185 11.19 -0.93 -24.08
C ALA A 185 10.37 0.33 -23.71
N ASP A 186 9.10 0.38 -24.14
CA ASP A 186 8.24 1.50 -23.77
C ASP A 186 7.89 1.47 -22.27
N MET A 187 7.78 0.27 -21.71
CA MET A 187 7.30 0.07 -20.34
C MET A 187 8.19 -0.86 -19.52
N LEU A 188 8.52 -0.45 -18.29
CA LEU A 188 9.09 -1.30 -17.23
C LEU A 188 7.96 -1.73 -16.28
N TYR A 189 7.67 -3.03 -16.23
CA TYR A 189 6.71 -3.56 -15.28
C TYR A 189 7.41 -4.00 -13.97
N VAL A 190 7.02 -3.39 -12.86
CA VAL A 190 7.55 -3.70 -11.52
C VAL A 190 6.53 -4.57 -10.80
N ALA A 191 6.81 -5.88 -10.75
CA ALA A 191 5.94 -6.88 -10.17
C ALA A 191 6.17 -7.10 -8.66
N LEU A 192 5.29 -7.86 -8.03
CA LEU A 192 5.58 -8.56 -6.79
C LEU A 192 6.29 -9.89 -7.09
N ALA A 193 7.00 -10.43 -6.13
CA ALA A 193 7.60 -11.75 -6.26
C ALA A 193 6.51 -12.83 -6.29
N GLY A 194 6.27 -13.41 -7.46
CA GLY A 194 5.34 -14.53 -7.60
C GLY A 194 4.54 -14.57 -8.89
N ALA A 195 4.05 -15.76 -9.20
CA ALA A 195 3.28 -16.03 -10.42
C ALA A 195 2.01 -15.19 -10.52
N HIS A 196 1.33 -14.95 -9.41
CA HIS A 196 0.06 -14.21 -9.33
C HIS A 196 0.17 -12.76 -9.81
N SER A 197 1.34 -12.15 -9.71
CA SER A 197 1.58 -10.77 -10.16
C SER A 197 2.16 -10.72 -11.58
N ILE A 198 3.03 -11.67 -11.94
CA ILE A 198 3.77 -11.62 -13.21
C ILE A 198 2.95 -12.24 -14.35
N VAL A 199 2.37 -13.43 -14.14
CA VAL A 199 1.74 -14.23 -15.19
C VAL A 199 0.50 -13.55 -15.80
N PRO A 200 -0.47 -13.02 -15.01
CA PRO A 200 -1.61 -12.30 -15.56
C PRO A 200 -1.20 -11.01 -16.31
N ALA A 201 -0.22 -10.29 -15.76
CA ALA A 201 0.26 -9.07 -16.39
C ALA A 201 0.91 -9.36 -17.76
N ALA A 202 1.79 -10.37 -17.83
CA ALA A 202 2.41 -10.79 -19.08
C ALA A 202 1.37 -11.17 -20.14
N ALA A 203 0.32 -11.91 -19.76
CA ALA A 203 -0.77 -12.26 -20.66
C ALA A 203 -1.45 -11.02 -21.26
N VAL A 204 -1.78 -10.03 -20.42
CA VAL A 204 -2.46 -8.79 -20.85
C VAL A 204 -1.54 -7.93 -21.72
N PHE A 205 -0.25 -7.77 -21.35
CA PHE A 205 0.70 -6.97 -22.11
C PHE A 205 0.98 -7.57 -23.49
N ASN A 206 1.13 -8.89 -23.56
CA ASN A 206 1.35 -9.59 -24.82
C ASN A 206 0.10 -9.51 -25.74
N ALA A 207 -1.11 -9.71 -25.17
CA ALA A 207 -2.35 -9.54 -25.90
C ALA A 207 -2.53 -8.10 -26.42
N ALA A 208 -2.05 -7.11 -25.69
CA ALA A 208 -2.07 -5.70 -26.10
C ALA A 208 -0.98 -5.36 -27.13
N GLY A 209 -0.06 -6.27 -27.47
CA GLY A 209 1.12 -5.98 -28.30
C GLY A 209 2.03 -4.92 -27.67
N GLU A 210 2.19 -4.94 -26.33
CA GLU A 210 3.02 -3.95 -25.63
C GLU A 210 4.51 -4.27 -25.79
N ASN A 211 5.32 -3.22 -25.98
CA ASN A 211 6.77 -3.30 -25.91
C ASN A 211 7.22 -3.08 -24.47
N TRP A 212 7.38 -4.14 -23.70
CA TRP A 212 7.60 -4.08 -22.27
C TRP A 212 8.78 -4.92 -21.80
N THR A 213 9.22 -4.66 -20.57
CA THR A 213 10.22 -5.48 -19.89
C THR A 213 9.87 -5.62 -18.42
N LEU A 214 10.16 -6.80 -17.84
CA LEU A 214 9.97 -7.04 -16.41
C LEU A 214 11.15 -6.46 -15.62
N SER A 215 10.84 -5.73 -14.55
CA SER A 215 11.84 -5.28 -13.58
C SER A 215 12.48 -6.45 -12.84
N PHE A 216 13.78 -6.36 -12.60
CA PHE A 216 14.49 -7.25 -11.70
C PHE A 216 14.07 -7.07 -10.22
N PHE A 217 13.56 -5.90 -9.88
CA PHE A 217 13.19 -5.53 -8.52
C PHE A 217 11.70 -5.68 -8.27
N GLU A 218 11.36 -6.06 -7.03
CA GLU A 218 9.97 -6.12 -6.58
C GLU A 218 9.42 -4.75 -6.23
N ALA A 219 8.11 -4.59 -6.45
CA ALA A 219 7.38 -3.35 -6.15
C ALA A 219 7.39 -2.98 -4.66
N VAL A 220 7.48 -3.94 -3.75
CA VAL A 220 7.33 -3.69 -2.31
C VAL A 220 8.44 -2.81 -1.77
N ASN A 221 8.07 -1.75 -1.05
CA ASN A 221 9.02 -0.91 -0.32
C ASN A 221 8.86 -1.11 1.19
N PHE A 222 9.62 -2.04 1.74
CA PHE A 222 9.62 -2.35 3.17
C PHE A 222 10.23 -1.23 4.02
N GLY A 223 11.13 -0.42 3.47
CA GLY A 223 11.62 0.80 4.11
C GLY A 223 10.49 1.77 4.46
N ALA A 224 9.50 1.92 3.56
CA ALA A 224 8.31 2.73 3.81
C ALA A 224 7.38 2.11 4.88
N PHE A 225 7.36 0.79 5.02
CA PHE A 225 6.56 0.12 6.06
C PHE A 225 7.18 0.27 7.44
N VAL A 226 8.48 0.05 7.56
CA VAL A 226 9.18 0.25 8.84
C VAL A 226 9.26 1.74 9.18
N GLY A 227 9.30 2.62 8.19
CA GLY A 227 9.37 4.07 8.34
C GLY A 227 10.79 4.61 8.29
N ASP A 228 11.72 3.88 7.66
CA ASP A 228 13.10 4.29 7.44
C ASP A 228 13.24 5.05 6.11
N PRO A 229 13.50 6.37 6.15
CA PRO A 229 13.63 7.17 4.92
C PRO A 229 14.83 6.77 4.07
N ALA A 230 15.94 6.35 4.68
CA ALA A 230 17.15 5.95 3.96
C ALA A 230 16.91 4.65 3.20
N LYS A 231 16.38 3.62 3.87
CA LYS A 231 16.01 2.35 3.23
C LYS A 231 14.90 2.55 2.19
N THR A 232 13.90 3.42 2.48
CA THR A 232 12.85 3.77 1.51
C THR A 232 13.45 4.32 0.22
N LYS A 233 14.42 5.23 0.34
CA LYS A 233 15.12 5.84 -0.78
C LYS A 233 15.91 4.79 -1.57
N LEU A 234 16.76 4.00 -0.91
CA LEU A 234 17.56 2.96 -1.57
C LEU A 234 16.69 1.95 -2.34
N ILE A 235 15.59 1.51 -1.74
CA ILE A 235 14.65 0.58 -2.38
C ILE A 235 13.93 1.22 -3.58
N LEU A 236 13.64 2.50 -3.52
CA LEU A 236 13.03 3.25 -4.62
C LEU A 236 14.03 3.49 -5.76
N GLU A 237 15.22 3.97 -5.43
CA GLU A 237 16.25 4.38 -6.41
C GLU A 237 16.67 3.22 -7.30
N ARG A 238 16.77 2.00 -6.79
CA ARG A 238 17.11 0.82 -7.61
C ARG A 238 16.15 0.62 -8.80
N ILE A 239 14.85 0.94 -8.63
CA ILE A 239 13.84 0.84 -9.69
C ILE A 239 14.00 2.03 -10.65
N VAL A 240 14.26 3.23 -10.11
CA VAL A 240 14.51 4.43 -10.91
C VAL A 240 15.74 4.24 -11.80
N ASP A 241 16.85 3.74 -11.22
CA ASP A 241 18.10 3.50 -11.94
C ASP A 241 17.93 2.44 -13.04
N GLU A 242 17.16 1.37 -12.76
CA GLU A 242 16.83 0.34 -13.76
C GLU A 242 16.00 0.95 -14.91
N ALA A 243 14.99 1.76 -14.60
CA ALA A 243 14.17 2.44 -15.61
C ALA A 243 14.99 3.39 -16.49
N LEU A 244 15.90 4.15 -15.89
CA LEU A 244 16.81 5.04 -16.61
C LEU A 244 17.82 4.28 -17.48
N ARG A 245 18.41 3.21 -16.95
CA ARG A 245 19.35 2.33 -17.68
C ARG A 245 18.68 1.68 -18.89
N LEU A 246 17.45 1.21 -18.73
CA LEU A 246 16.67 0.58 -19.80
C LEU A 246 15.99 1.59 -20.72
N LYS A 247 16.07 2.89 -20.43
CA LYS A 247 15.52 3.99 -21.25
C LYS A 247 14.01 3.87 -21.49
N VAL A 248 13.25 3.36 -20.52
CA VAL A 248 11.81 3.20 -20.64
C VAL A 248 11.08 4.54 -20.53
N ARG A 249 9.88 4.61 -21.08
CA ARG A 249 9.02 5.81 -21.04
C ARG A 249 7.99 5.78 -19.91
N GLU A 250 7.65 4.58 -19.42
CA GLU A 250 6.67 4.37 -18.36
C GLU A 250 7.14 3.29 -17.40
N VAL A 251 6.97 3.52 -16.10
CA VAL A 251 7.12 2.53 -15.04
C VAL A 251 5.73 2.15 -14.55
N VAL A 252 5.37 0.88 -14.71
CA VAL A 252 4.07 0.34 -14.31
C VAL A 252 4.24 -0.48 -13.03
N ILE A 253 3.56 -0.04 -11.98
CA ILE A 253 3.55 -0.74 -10.71
C ILE A 253 2.37 -1.72 -10.67
N CYS A 254 2.66 -2.95 -10.26
CA CYS A 254 1.66 -3.99 -10.05
C CYS A 254 0.62 -3.60 -8.99
N GLU A 255 -0.23 -4.54 -8.60
CA GLU A 255 -1.25 -4.37 -7.56
C GLU A 255 -0.62 -4.21 -6.15
N CYS A 256 0.28 -3.23 -6.01
CA CYS A 256 0.91 -2.81 -4.76
C CYS A 256 0.71 -1.31 -4.51
N GLY A 257 -0.36 -0.97 -3.78
CA GLY A 257 -0.72 0.44 -3.58
C GLY A 257 0.34 1.26 -2.86
N THR A 258 1.09 0.69 -1.94
CA THR A 258 2.18 1.42 -1.24
C THR A 258 3.32 1.72 -2.20
N ALA A 259 3.75 0.75 -3.01
CA ALA A 259 4.80 0.95 -3.99
C ALA A 259 4.41 1.98 -5.06
N TYR A 260 3.17 1.89 -5.58
CA TYR A 260 2.64 2.87 -6.52
C TYR A 260 2.71 4.29 -5.95
N ARG A 261 2.23 4.49 -4.72
CA ARG A 261 2.28 5.80 -4.07
C ARG A 261 3.71 6.27 -3.81
N VAL A 262 4.59 5.40 -3.33
CA VAL A 262 6.00 5.73 -3.06
C VAL A 262 6.69 6.14 -4.37
N MET A 263 6.53 5.36 -5.44
CA MET A 263 7.11 5.68 -6.74
C MET A 263 6.56 7.01 -7.27
N LYS A 264 5.23 7.19 -7.29
CA LYS A 264 4.59 8.40 -7.84
C LYS A 264 4.91 9.68 -7.05
N GLN A 265 5.12 9.60 -5.74
CA GLN A 265 5.31 10.76 -4.88
C GLN A 265 6.77 11.06 -4.53
N LEU A 266 7.64 10.06 -4.51
CA LEU A 266 9.01 10.20 -3.99
C LEU A 266 10.10 10.01 -5.04
N SER A 267 9.80 9.52 -6.25
CA SER A 267 10.80 9.38 -7.32
C SER A 267 11.32 10.72 -7.86
N GLY A 268 10.67 11.83 -7.52
CA GLY A 268 11.00 13.13 -8.07
C GLY A 268 10.57 13.28 -9.53
N LYS A 269 11.15 14.29 -10.21
CA LYS A 269 10.90 14.49 -11.64
C LYS A 269 11.78 13.53 -12.44
N GLN A 270 11.17 12.62 -13.17
CA GLN A 270 11.83 11.62 -13.99
C GLN A 270 11.46 11.80 -15.47
N PRO A 271 12.25 11.26 -16.42
CA PRO A 271 11.91 11.29 -17.85
C PRO A 271 10.86 10.25 -18.24
N PHE A 272 10.35 9.49 -17.28
CA PHE A 272 9.29 8.48 -17.46
C PHE A 272 8.05 8.81 -16.62
N SER A 273 6.90 8.32 -17.05
CA SER A 273 5.65 8.38 -16.27
C SER A 273 5.52 7.19 -15.30
N VAL A 274 4.64 7.31 -14.31
CA VAL A 274 4.35 6.23 -13.36
C VAL A 274 2.85 5.94 -13.36
N SER A 275 2.49 4.68 -13.66
CA SER A 275 1.12 4.21 -13.67
C SER A 275 0.94 2.96 -12.80
N SER A 276 -0.29 2.70 -12.34
CA SER A 276 -0.66 1.41 -11.80
C SER A 276 -1.09 0.47 -12.94
N ILE A 277 -0.95 -0.83 -12.74
CA ILE A 277 -1.41 -1.82 -13.71
C ILE A 277 -2.91 -1.67 -14.02
N THR A 278 -3.72 -1.21 -13.06
CA THR A 278 -5.16 -0.96 -13.25
C THR A 278 -5.41 0.16 -14.26
N GLU A 279 -4.64 1.26 -14.19
CA GLU A 279 -4.70 2.36 -15.17
C GLU A 279 -4.32 1.85 -16.56
N VAL A 280 -3.30 1.00 -16.66
CA VAL A 280 -2.84 0.43 -17.93
C VAL A 280 -3.89 -0.51 -18.54
N HIS A 281 -4.48 -1.41 -17.76
CA HIS A 281 -5.54 -2.29 -18.24
C HIS A 281 -6.76 -1.51 -18.75
N ALA A 282 -7.18 -0.47 -18.01
CA ALA A 282 -8.28 0.39 -18.45
C ALA A 282 -7.95 1.17 -19.72
N ARG A 283 -6.70 1.63 -19.86
CA ARG A 283 -6.20 2.30 -21.05
C ARG A 283 -6.27 1.36 -22.27
N TYR A 284 -5.74 0.14 -22.18
CA TYR A 284 -5.80 -0.84 -23.27
C TYR A 284 -7.23 -1.17 -23.71
N LEU A 285 -8.16 -1.27 -22.76
CA LEU A 285 -9.57 -1.47 -23.08
C LEU A 285 -10.21 -0.28 -23.81
N ARG A 286 -9.87 0.97 -23.42
CA ARG A 286 -10.38 2.17 -24.10
C ARG A 286 -9.80 2.33 -25.50
N GLU A 287 -8.55 1.96 -25.68
CA GLU A 287 -7.82 2.01 -26.95
C GLU A 287 -8.16 0.82 -27.88
N GLY A 288 -8.90 -0.19 -27.37
CA GLY A 288 -9.23 -1.39 -28.12
C GLY A 288 -8.04 -2.33 -28.37
N ARG A 289 -6.94 -2.16 -27.64
CA ARG A 289 -5.74 -3.01 -27.72
C ARG A 289 -5.95 -4.39 -27.12
N ILE A 290 -6.88 -4.53 -26.19
CA ILE A 290 -7.34 -5.81 -25.67
C ILE A 290 -8.87 -5.88 -25.74
N ARG A 291 -9.39 -7.11 -25.89
CA ARG A 291 -10.82 -7.40 -25.82
C ARG A 291 -11.07 -8.39 -24.70
N LEU A 292 -12.17 -8.19 -23.97
CA LEU A 292 -12.57 -9.06 -22.89
C LEU A 292 -13.91 -9.72 -23.24
N ARG A 293 -14.15 -10.90 -22.70
CA ARG A 293 -15.47 -11.53 -22.70
C ARG A 293 -16.42 -10.67 -21.87
N GLU A 294 -17.16 -9.80 -22.55
CA GLU A 294 -18.07 -8.87 -21.90
C GLU A 294 -19.14 -9.62 -21.11
N LYS A 295 -19.37 -9.18 -19.85
CA LYS A 295 -20.32 -9.82 -18.93
C LYS A 295 -20.07 -11.31 -18.70
N GLY A 296 -18.84 -11.78 -18.97
CA GLY A 296 -18.45 -13.19 -18.82
C GLY A 296 -18.44 -13.69 -17.38
N ILE A 297 -18.32 -12.79 -16.41
CA ILE A 297 -18.41 -13.12 -15.00
C ILE A 297 -19.86 -12.95 -14.54
N THR A 298 -20.55 -14.07 -14.34
CA THR A 298 -21.98 -14.09 -13.97
C THR A 298 -22.21 -14.12 -12.46
N ARG A 299 -21.21 -14.51 -11.68
CA ARG A 299 -21.23 -14.43 -10.20
C ARG A 299 -21.31 -12.99 -9.75
N PRO A 300 -21.95 -12.69 -8.61
CA PRO A 300 -21.90 -11.33 -8.02
C PRO A 300 -20.46 -10.90 -7.75
N VAL A 301 -20.12 -9.69 -8.13
CA VAL A 301 -18.79 -9.11 -7.89
C VAL A 301 -18.94 -7.83 -7.08
N ILE A 302 -18.21 -7.75 -5.98
CA ILE A 302 -18.02 -6.54 -5.16
C ILE A 302 -16.56 -6.11 -5.24
N TYR A 303 -16.30 -4.81 -5.17
CA TYR A 303 -14.95 -4.29 -5.28
C TYR A 303 -14.54 -3.53 -4.01
N HIS A 304 -13.38 -3.91 -3.48
CA HIS A 304 -12.72 -3.17 -2.43
C HIS A 304 -11.72 -2.18 -3.01
N ASP A 305 -11.99 -0.89 -2.87
CA ASP A 305 -11.04 0.17 -3.24
C ASP A 305 -9.82 0.17 -2.31
N PRO A 306 -8.62 -0.18 -2.78
CA PRO A 306 -7.42 -0.10 -1.96
C PRO A 306 -7.08 1.35 -1.66
N CYS A 307 -6.95 1.69 -0.38
CA CYS A 307 -6.77 3.08 0.05
C CYS A 307 -5.55 3.78 -0.57
N GLN A 308 -4.50 3.05 -0.90
CA GLN A 308 -3.29 3.62 -1.48
C GLN A 308 -3.40 3.83 -3.00
N ILE A 309 -4.21 3.02 -3.70
CA ILE A 309 -4.49 3.15 -5.14
C ILE A 309 -5.60 4.19 -5.35
N ALA A 310 -6.73 4.04 -4.68
CA ALA A 310 -7.89 4.92 -4.85
C ALA A 310 -7.68 6.26 -4.13
N ARG A 311 -7.91 6.34 -2.82
CA ARG A 311 -7.89 7.60 -2.04
C ARG A 311 -6.57 8.37 -2.14
N ASN A 312 -5.44 7.67 -2.05
CA ASN A 312 -4.11 8.29 -2.04
C ASN A 312 -3.45 8.35 -3.42
N GLY A 313 -3.90 7.56 -4.37
CA GLY A 313 -3.35 7.45 -5.71
C GLY A 313 -4.22 8.06 -6.81
N GLY A 314 -5.52 8.27 -6.54
CA GLY A 314 -6.47 8.88 -7.50
C GLY A 314 -7.08 7.90 -8.50
N VAL A 315 -6.74 6.61 -8.45
CA VAL A 315 -7.25 5.58 -9.38
C VAL A 315 -8.58 5.04 -8.86
N MET A 316 -9.67 5.66 -9.26
CA MET A 316 -11.03 5.35 -8.78
C MET A 316 -11.96 4.87 -9.87
N ASP A 317 -11.88 5.46 -11.06
CA ASP A 317 -12.80 5.20 -12.17
C ASP A 317 -12.37 3.99 -13.01
N ASP A 318 -11.05 3.77 -13.16
CA ASP A 318 -10.50 2.70 -13.97
C ASP A 318 -10.93 1.30 -13.53
N PRO A 319 -10.85 0.92 -12.23
CA PRO A 319 -11.35 -0.40 -11.81
C PRO A 319 -12.85 -0.56 -12.07
N ARG A 320 -13.64 0.51 -11.93
CA ARG A 320 -15.08 0.48 -12.21
C ARG A 320 -15.38 0.31 -13.68
N TYR A 321 -14.60 0.98 -14.55
CA TYR A 321 -14.70 0.81 -16.00
C TYR A 321 -14.43 -0.65 -16.41
N ILE A 322 -13.37 -1.26 -15.87
CA ILE A 322 -13.02 -2.66 -16.11
C ILE A 322 -14.14 -3.59 -15.62
N LEU A 323 -14.56 -3.45 -14.36
CA LEU A 323 -15.55 -4.32 -13.74
C LEU A 323 -16.94 -4.24 -14.41
N LYS A 324 -17.35 -3.04 -14.85
CA LYS A 324 -18.59 -2.87 -15.61
C LYS A 324 -18.57 -3.59 -16.95
N LYS A 325 -17.41 -3.79 -17.57
CA LYS A 325 -17.27 -4.62 -18.78
C LYS A 325 -17.26 -6.11 -18.48
N LEU A 326 -16.50 -6.51 -17.46
CA LEU A 326 -16.31 -7.91 -17.09
C LEU A 326 -17.55 -8.59 -16.49
N CYS A 327 -18.26 -7.89 -15.59
CA CYS A 327 -19.23 -8.50 -14.70
C CYS A 327 -20.67 -8.25 -15.12
N ALA A 328 -21.50 -9.30 -15.10
CA ALA A 328 -22.92 -9.18 -15.28
C ALA A 328 -23.62 -8.53 -14.05
N ASP A 329 -23.18 -8.90 -12.85
CA ASP A 329 -23.67 -8.38 -11.56
C ASP A 329 -22.51 -7.74 -10.79
N TYR A 330 -22.19 -6.47 -11.10
CA TYR A 330 -21.22 -5.68 -10.33
C TYR A 330 -21.96 -4.83 -9.30
N ARG A 331 -21.56 -4.95 -8.03
CA ARG A 331 -22.17 -4.24 -6.90
C ARG A 331 -21.17 -3.30 -6.25
N GLU A 332 -21.51 -2.01 -6.19
CA GLU A 332 -20.71 -1.00 -5.52
C GLU A 332 -20.83 -1.11 -3.99
N ILE A 333 -19.73 -0.95 -3.26
CA ILE A 333 -19.71 -0.92 -1.80
C ILE A 333 -19.76 0.53 -1.32
N SER A 334 -20.76 0.89 -0.53
CA SER A 334 -20.88 2.23 0.08
C SER A 334 -20.24 2.27 1.48
N PRO A 335 -19.62 3.38 1.88
CA PRO A 335 -19.28 4.56 1.07
C PRO A 335 -18.12 4.26 0.11
N GLU A 336 -18.27 4.74 -1.10
CA GLU A 336 -17.29 4.62 -2.19
C GLU A 336 -16.24 5.72 -2.15
N PRO A 337 -15.31 5.73 -3.12
CA PRO A 337 -13.99 5.11 -2.92
C PRO A 337 -13.16 5.91 -1.95
N ASN A 338 -13.38 7.28 -1.91
CA ASN A 338 -12.65 8.18 -1.01
C ASN A 338 -12.93 7.90 0.47
N TYR A 339 -14.15 7.47 0.77
CA TYR A 339 -14.63 7.21 2.13
C TYR A 339 -14.71 5.72 2.47
N ASN A 340 -14.27 4.83 1.57
CA ASN A 340 -14.27 3.40 1.79
C ASN A 340 -13.47 3.02 3.06
N TRP A 341 -13.98 2.02 3.80
CA TRP A 341 -13.29 1.49 4.98
C TRP A 341 -12.00 0.77 4.58
N CYS A 342 -10.94 1.02 5.34
CA CYS A 342 -9.67 0.31 5.17
C CYS A 342 -9.85 -1.20 5.41
N CYS A 343 -9.12 -2.02 4.65
CA CYS A 343 -9.05 -3.46 4.91
C CYS A 343 -8.38 -3.81 6.25
N GLY A 344 -7.55 -2.90 6.79
CA GLY A 344 -6.81 -3.12 8.04
C GLY A 344 -5.41 -3.73 7.86
N GLY A 345 -4.96 -4.02 6.62
CA GLY A 345 -3.68 -4.68 6.36
C GLY A 345 -2.50 -3.77 6.04
N GLY A 346 -2.75 -2.45 5.83
CA GLY A 346 -1.71 -1.50 5.44
C GLY A 346 -0.70 -1.15 6.53
N GLY A 347 0.28 -0.29 6.18
CA GLY A 347 1.27 0.22 7.13
C GLY A 347 2.31 -0.80 7.62
N GLY A 348 2.41 -1.95 6.95
CA GLY A 348 3.30 -3.06 7.32
C GLY A 348 2.62 -4.16 8.14
N LEU A 349 1.36 -3.97 8.57
CA LEU A 349 0.68 -4.91 9.48
C LEU A 349 0.53 -6.31 8.89
N VAL A 350 0.21 -6.46 7.59
CA VAL A 350 0.15 -7.79 6.96
C VAL A 350 1.52 -8.47 6.95
N ALA A 351 2.59 -7.71 6.72
CA ALA A 351 3.95 -8.25 6.68
C ALA A 351 4.45 -8.73 8.05
N LEU A 352 3.88 -8.23 9.15
CA LEU A 352 4.13 -8.71 10.52
C LEU A 352 3.43 -10.05 10.84
N GLY A 353 2.64 -10.60 9.92
CA GLY A 353 2.07 -11.94 10.03
C GLY A 353 1.22 -12.15 11.28
N GLU A 354 1.53 -13.22 12.03
CA GLU A 354 0.79 -13.63 13.23
C GLU A 354 0.87 -12.61 14.37
N GLU A 355 1.98 -11.85 14.49
CA GLU A 355 2.15 -10.84 15.53
C GLU A 355 1.01 -9.81 15.58
N THR A 356 0.40 -9.54 14.42
CA THR A 356 -0.65 -8.53 14.29
C THR A 356 -2.02 -9.13 13.92
N LEU A 357 -2.13 -10.44 13.74
CA LEU A 357 -3.34 -11.07 13.22
C LEU A 357 -4.57 -10.78 14.08
N ASP A 358 -4.48 -10.95 15.40
CA ASP A 358 -5.59 -10.67 16.33
C ASP A 358 -6.04 -9.20 16.25
N PHE A 359 -5.08 -8.27 16.26
CA PHE A 359 -5.38 -6.83 16.09
C PHE A 359 -6.00 -6.54 14.73
N ARG A 360 -5.45 -7.11 13.63
CA ARG A 360 -5.98 -6.91 12.28
C ARG A 360 -7.41 -7.43 12.15
N MET A 361 -7.72 -8.60 12.70
CA MET A 361 -9.09 -9.13 12.67
C MET A 361 -10.05 -8.24 13.45
N LYS A 362 -9.75 -7.92 14.71
CA LYS A 362 -10.58 -7.05 15.55
C LYS A 362 -10.80 -5.67 14.94
N SER A 363 -9.72 -5.04 14.41
CA SER A 363 -9.78 -3.69 13.84
C SER A 363 -10.50 -3.64 12.49
N SER A 364 -10.66 -4.77 11.81
CA SER A 364 -11.30 -4.88 10.50
C SER A 364 -12.76 -5.30 10.55
N LYS A 365 -13.35 -5.46 11.75
CA LYS A 365 -14.77 -5.84 11.89
C LYS A 365 -15.71 -4.93 11.09
N ILE A 366 -15.49 -3.60 11.15
CA ILE A 366 -16.29 -2.64 10.39
C ILE A 366 -16.19 -2.85 8.86
N LYS A 367 -15.06 -3.39 8.37
CA LYS A 367 -14.90 -3.74 6.96
C LYS A 367 -15.67 -5.01 6.61
N ALA A 368 -15.63 -6.02 7.48
CA ALA A 368 -16.44 -7.21 7.31
C ALA A 368 -17.94 -6.87 7.28
N ASP A 369 -18.39 -6.03 8.20
CA ASP A 369 -19.78 -5.56 8.25
C ASP A 369 -20.18 -4.77 7.01
N GLN A 370 -19.30 -3.91 6.49
CA GLN A 370 -19.51 -3.19 5.24
C GLN A 370 -19.70 -4.16 4.06
N ILE A 371 -18.85 -5.17 3.94
CA ILE A 371 -18.95 -6.17 2.88
C ILE A 371 -20.30 -6.89 2.93
N VAL A 372 -20.72 -7.34 4.11
CA VAL A 372 -22.01 -8.01 4.30
C VAL A 372 -23.17 -7.08 3.97
N ALA A 373 -23.16 -5.85 4.49
CA ALA A 373 -24.29 -4.90 4.34
C ALA A 373 -24.51 -4.46 2.88
N TYR A 374 -23.43 -4.22 2.14
CA TYR A 374 -23.51 -3.67 0.78
C TYR A 374 -23.30 -4.70 -0.32
N GLY A 375 -22.53 -5.76 -0.05
CA GLY A 375 -22.35 -6.85 -1.01
C GLY A 375 -23.63 -7.60 -1.29
N LYS A 376 -24.57 -7.64 -0.33
CA LYS A 376 -25.83 -8.38 -0.41
C LYS A 376 -25.64 -9.80 -0.95
N CYS A 377 -24.51 -10.41 -0.56
CA CYS A 377 -24.13 -11.74 -0.99
C CYS A 377 -24.37 -12.70 0.16
N LYS A 378 -24.93 -13.85 -0.16
CA LYS A 378 -24.96 -14.99 0.75
C LYS A 378 -23.75 -15.88 0.49
N PRO A 379 -23.31 -16.67 1.47
CA PRO A 379 -22.19 -17.60 1.27
C PRO A 379 -22.39 -18.56 0.08
N GLU A 380 -23.63 -18.98 -0.18
CA GLU A 380 -23.99 -19.85 -1.32
C GLU A 380 -23.85 -19.17 -2.68
N ASP A 381 -23.86 -17.83 -2.76
CA ASP A 381 -23.67 -17.08 -4.00
C ASP A 381 -22.22 -17.19 -4.52
N ASN A 382 -21.29 -17.63 -3.68
CA ASN A 382 -19.86 -17.70 -3.98
C ASN A 382 -19.37 -16.40 -4.68
N ALA A 383 -19.78 -15.25 -4.13
CA ALA A 383 -19.50 -13.95 -4.73
C ALA A 383 -18.00 -13.63 -4.75
N ILE A 384 -17.56 -12.91 -5.76
CA ILE A 384 -16.17 -12.45 -5.87
C ILE A 384 -16.00 -11.13 -5.11
N LEU A 385 -14.97 -11.06 -4.27
CA LEU A 385 -14.47 -9.81 -3.69
C LEU A 385 -13.19 -9.43 -4.40
N ALA A 386 -13.31 -8.55 -5.39
CA ALA A 386 -12.18 -8.08 -6.18
C ALA A 386 -11.42 -6.95 -5.48
N THR A 387 -10.10 -6.91 -5.68
CA THR A 387 -9.23 -5.81 -5.21
C THR A 387 -8.00 -5.70 -6.09
N ALA A 388 -7.39 -4.51 -6.13
CA ALA A 388 -6.17 -4.23 -6.89
C ALA A 388 -4.98 -3.91 -5.96
N CYS A 389 -4.83 -4.67 -4.86
CA CYS A 389 -3.72 -4.49 -3.93
C CYS A 389 -3.43 -5.75 -3.12
N GLU A 390 -2.18 -6.22 -3.15
CA GLU A 390 -1.70 -7.41 -2.45
C GLU A 390 -2.01 -7.40 -0.94
N ASN A 391 -1.67 -6.31 -0.25
CA ASN A 391 -1.97 -6.20 1.18
C ASN A 391 -3.48 -6.29 1.47
N CYS A 392 -4.31 -5.76 0.54
CA CYS A 392 -5.76 -5.87 0.68
C CYS A 392 -6.23 -7.29 0.35
N HIS A 393 -5.68 -7.94 -0.67
CA HIS A 393 -6.03 -9.32 -1.05
C HIS A 393 -5.78 -10.27 0.14
N THR A 394 -4.56 -10.26 0.67
CA THR A 394 -4.20 -11.07 1.85
C THR A 394 -5.08 -10.76 3.06
N GLN A 395 -5.28 -9.49 3.36
CA GLN A 395 -6.08 -9.08 4.52
C GLN A 395 -7.58 -9.40 4.36
N LEU A 396 -8.13 -9.23 3.16
CA LEU A 396 -9.53 -9.59 2.88
C LEU A 396 -9.74 -11.09 2.89
N GLY A 397 -8.74 -11.88 2.46
CA GLY A 397 -8.72 -13.34 2.63
C GLY A 397 -8.80 -13.74 4.11
N ASN A 398 -7.98 -13.12 4.95
CA ASN A 398 -8.01 -13.35 6.40
C ASN A 398 -9.37 -12.94 7.02
N ILE A 399 -9.94 -11.80 6.62
CA ILE A 399 -11.28 -11.35 7.04
C ILE A 399 -12.34 -12.36 6.59
N ASN A 400 -12.28 -12.80 5.34
CA ASN A 400 -13.22 -13.77 4.77
C ASN A 400 -13.22 -15.07 5.58
N THR A 401 -12.04 -15.59 5.89
CA THR A 401 -11.89 -16.80 6.70
C THR A 401 -12.36 -16.60 8.14
N HIS A 402 -11.91 -15.53 8.79
CA HIS A 402 -12.20 -15.25 10.21
C HIS A 402 -13.69 -15.00 10.46
N TYR A 403 -14.34 -14.24 9.59
CA TYR A 403 -15.76 -13.90 9.71
C TYR A 403 -16.68 -14.82 8.89
N LYS A 404 -16.14 -15.85 8.22
CA LYS A 404 -16.88 -16.86 7.45
C LYS A 404 -17.82 -16.25 6.39
N LEU A 405 -17.29 -15.32 5.58
CA LEU A 405 -18.09 -14.55 4.64
C LEU A 405 -18.43 -15.34 3.35
N GLY A 406 -17.75 -16.44 3.06
CA GLY A 406 -18.02 -17.30 1.89
C GLY A 406 -17.69 -16.63 0.55
N LEU A 407 -16.70 -15.73 0.52
CA LEU A 407 -16.33 -15.00 -0.68
C LEU A 407 -15.09 -15.60 -1.37
N ASP A 408 -15.00 -15.40 -2.67
CA ASP A 408 -13.81 -15.69 -3.46
C ASP A 408 -13.02 -14.38 -3.65
N VAL A 409 -11.88 -14.25 -2.98
CA VAL A 409 -11.06 -13.02 -3.03
C VAL A 409 -10.12 -13.08 -4.22
N GLN A 410 -10.24 -12.14 -5.15
CA GLN A 410 -9.48 -12.15 -6.41
C GLN A 410 -8.76 -10.82 -6.68
N PHE A 411 -7.63 -10.92 -7.38
CA PHE A 411 -6.97 -9.77 -7.97
C PHE A 411 -7.70 -9.30 -9.24
N LEU A 412 -7.83 -7.98 -9.39
CA LEU A 412 -8.45 -7.42 -10.59
C LEU A 412 -7.66 -7.75 -11.86
N SER A 413 -6.32 -7.75 -11.80
CA SER A 413 -5.47 -8.11 -12.93
C SER A 413 -5.66 -9.57 -13.37
N SER A 414 -5.85 -10.50 -12.43
CA SER A 414 -6.16 -11.90 -12.76
C SER A 414 -7.50 -12.03 -13.47
N MET A 415 -8.53 -11.30 -12.99
CA MET A 415 -9.85 -11.29 -13.61
C MET A 415 -9.79 -10.75 -15.04
N VAL A 416 -8.97 -9.73 -15.31
CA VAL A 416 -8.75 -9.18 -16.66
C VAL A 416 -8.09 -10.22 -17.56
N ALA A 417 -6.99 -10.84 -17.10
CA ALA A 417 -6.26 -11.85 -17.88
C ALA A 417 -7.13 -13.07 -18.22
N ASP A 418 -7.94 -13.54 -17.27
CA ASP A 418 -8.81 -14.71 -17.45
C ASP A 418 -10.00 -14.44 -18.40
N ALA A 419 -10.33 -13.19 -18.62
CA ALA A 419 -11.40 -12.77 -19.50
C ALA A 419 -10.92 -12.35 -20.89
N LEU A 420 -9.61 -12.37 -21.18
CA LEU A 420 -9.09 -12.07 -22.52
C LEU A 420 -9.76 -12.95 -23.58
N VAL A 421 -10.10 -12.37 -24.72
CA VAL A 421 -10.53 -13.07 -25.91
C VAL A 421 -9.49 -12.87 -27.01
N GLU A 422 -9.30 -13.92 -27.82
CA GLU A 422 -8.39 -13.90 -28.96
C GLU A 422 -8.82 -12.89 -30.03
#